data_92811f6097b954391c6bd80514ae6308
#
_entry.id   92811f6097b954391c6bd80514ae6308
#
_cell.length_a   1.000
_cell.length_b   1.000
_cell.length_c   1.000
_cell.angle_alpha   90.00
_cell.angle_beta   90.00
_cell.angle_gamma   90.00
#
_symmetry.space_group_name_H-M   'P 1'
#
loop_
_entity.id
_entity.type
_entity.pdbx_description
1 polymer ?
#
loop_
_entity_poly.entity_id
_entity_poly.type
_entity_poly.pdbx_seq_one_letter_code
_entity_poly.pdbx_strand_id
1 'polypeptide(L)'
;MVFSEEQKAAIYYKDGPALVLAGPGSGKTTVIINRIERLIRMHNIEPSSILVITFTKAAAISMKQRFLSLVGDSYVSVTFGTFHAVFFNMLRQAYNYSAGSIITADTQYSFIRDAAISFELE
;
A
#
# COMPACT_ATOMS: atom_id res chain seq x y z
N MET A 1 -19.80 -13.19 -8.66
CA MET A 1 -19.66 -11.80 -9.18
C MET A 1 -19.27 -11.88 -10.65
N VAL A 2 -19.92 -11.11 -11.52
CA VAL A 2 -19.60 -11.08 -12.96
C VAL A 2 -18.69 -9.88 -13.20
N PHE A 3 -17.50 -10.10 -13.77
CA PHE A 3 -16.54 -9.06 -14.13
C PHE A 3 -16.68 -8.71 -15.63
N SER A 4 -16.46 -7.43 -15.98
CA SER A 4 -16.30 -7.03 -17.38
C SER A 4 -15.02 -7.62 -17.98
N GLU A 5 -14.88 -7.58 -19.31
CA GLU A 5 -13.68 -8.12 -19.98
C GLU A 5 -12.43 -7.32 -19.59
N GLU A 6 -12.53 -6.01 -19.41
CA GLU A 6 -11.43 -5.16 -18.96
C GLU A 6 -11.02 -5.46 -17.52
N GLN A 7 -12.02 -5.70 -16.64
CA GLN A 7 -11.76 -6.12 -15.26
C GLN A 7 -11.08 -7.49 -15.23
N LYS A 8 -11.54 -8.44 -16.03
CA LYS A 8 -10.91 -9.76 -16.18
C LYS A 8 -9.47 -9.63 -16.67
N ALA A 9 -9.24 -8.80 -17.71
CA ALA A 9 -7.89 -8.56 -18.22
C ALA A 9 -6.96 -8.07 -17.12
N ALA A 10 -7.39 -7.10 -16.29
CA ALA A 10 -6.61 -6.59 -15.18
C ALA A 10 -6.39 -7.63 -14.07
N ILE A 11 -7.39 -8.45 -13.74
CA ILE A 11 -7.30 -9.50 -12.73
C ILE A 11 -6.35 -10.62 -13.18
N TYR A 12 -6.37 -10.97 -14.45
CA TYR A 12 -5.64 -12.12 -15.01
C TYR A 12 -4.22 -11.79 -15.46
N TYR A 13 -3.90 -10.52 -15.59
CA TYR A 13 -2.56 -10.09 -15.94
C TYR A 13 -1.55 -10.55 -14.89
N LYS A 14 -0.53 -11.31 -15.30
CA LYS A 14 0.42 -11.93 -14.36
C LYS A 14 1.74 -11.19 -14.31
N ASP A 15 2.44 -11.08 -15.42
CA ASP A 15 3.85 -10.70 -15.47
C ASP A 15 4.08 -9.29 -16.05
N GLY A 16 5.03 -8.58 -15.45
CA GLY A 16 5.46 -7.27 -15.87
C GLY A 16 4.62 -6.10 -15.32
N PRO A 17 5.01 -4.87 -15.63
CA PRO A 17 4.30 -3.69 -15.21
C PRO A 17 2.97 -3.52 -15.98
N ALA A 18 1.93 -3.09 -15.27
CA ALA A 18 0.62 -2.80 -15.86
C ALA A 18 0.07 -1.48 -15.30
N LEU A 19 -0.51 -0.67 -16.17
CA LEU A 19 -1.27 0.52 -15.82
C LEU A 19 -2.74 0.28 -16.10
N VAL A 20 -3.59 0.40 -15.07
CA VAL A 20 -5.03 0.26 -15.19
C VAL A 20 -5.69 1.63 -15.01
N LEU A 21 -6.28 2.17 -16.07
CA LEU A 21 -7.03 3.41 -16.02
C LEU A 21 -8.50 3.09 -15.70
N ALA A 22 -9.00 3.69 -14.63
CA ALA A 22 -10.34 3.38 -14.15
C ALA A 22 -10.99 4.58 -13.45
N GLY A 23 -12.19 4.94 -13.87
CA GLY A 23 -12.98 6.04 -13.31
C GLY A 23 -13.54 5.75 -11.92
N PRO A 24 -14.12 6.72 -11.24
CA PRO A 24 -14.85 6.51 -9.99
C PRO A 24 -15.97 5.47 -10.18
N GLY A 25 -16.16 4.61 -9.18
CA GLY A 25 -17.21 3.57 -9.22
C GLY A 25 -16.94 2.37 -10.13
N SER A 26 -15.83 2.32 -10.87
CA SER A 26 -15.47 1.22 -11.80
C SER A 26 -15.10 -0.10 -11.13
N GLY A 27 -15.10 -0.17 -9.80
CA GLY A 27 -14.72 -1.39 -9.07
C GLY A 27 -13.22 -1.61 -8.91
N LYS A 28 -12.38 -0.55 -8.97
CA LYS A 28 -10.91 -0.64 -8.81
C LYS A 28 -10.46 -1.50 -7.64
N THR A 29 -11.03 -1.26 -6.46
CA THR A 29 -10.70 -2.03 -5.25
C THR A 29 -11.05 -3.51 -5.41
N THR A 30 -12.19 -3.81 -6.01
CA THR A 30 -12.63 -5.18 -6.28
C THR A 30 -11.66 -5.89 -7.24
N VAL A 31 -11.22 -5.21 -8.29
CA VAL A 31 -10.24 -5.73 -9.25
C VAL A 31 -8.91 -6.03 -8.55
N ILE A 32 -8.39 -5.11 -7.73
CA ILE A 32 -7.13 -5.31 -7.00
C ILE A 32 -7.23 -6.53 -6.07
N ILE A 33 -8.29 -6.62 -5.28
CA ILE A 33 -8.48 -7.73 -4.32
C ILE A 33 -8.55 -9.08 -5.04
N ASN A 34 -9.31 -9.18 -6.12
CA ASN A 34 -9.43 -10.43 -6.88
C ASN A 34 -8.12 -10.76 -7.63
N ARG A 35 -7.35 -9.76 -8.06
CA ARG A 35 -6.02 -9.97 -8.60
C ARG A 35 -5.07 -10.58 -7.57
N ILE A 36 -5.05 -10.07 -6.34
CA ILE A 36 -4.23 -10.60 -5.25
C ILE A 36 -4.62 -12.06 -4.97
N GLU A 37 -5.90 -12.34 -4.81
CA GLU A 37 -6.40 -13.71 -4.62
C GLU A 37 -5.92 -14.64 -5.73
N ARG A 38 -6.03 -14.21 -6.98
CA ARG A 38 -5.61 -15.00 -8.13
C ARG A 38 -4.10 -15.24 -8.15
N LEU A 39 -3.29 -14.23 -7.86
CA LEU A 39 -1.83 -14.39 -7.78
C LEU A 39 -1.45 -15.46 -6.75
N ILE A 40 -2.12 -15.49 -5.62
CA ILE A 40 -1.86 -16.47 -4.57
C ILE A 40 -2.36 -17.86 -5.00
N ARG A 41 -3.65 -17.99 -5.36
CA ARG A 41 -4.29 -19.31 -5.57
C ARG A 41 -3.92 -19.98 -6.88
N MET A 42 -3.77 -19.20 -7.96
CA MET A 42 -3.57 -19.75 -9.30
C MET A 42 -2.11 -19.72 -9.74
N HIS A 43 -1.32 -18.77 -9.19
CA HIS A 43 0.08 -18.61 -9.55
C HIS A 43 1.03 -18.98 -8.43
N ASN A 44 0.52 -19.45 -7.28
CA ASN A 44 1.28 -19.86 -6.10
C ASN A 44 2.27 -18.77 -5.62
N ILE A 45 1.89 -17.50 -5.77
CA ILE A 45 2.70 -16.39 -5.25
C ILE A 45 2.58 -16.37 -3.73
N GLU A 46 3.73 -16.34 -3.06
CA GLU A 46 3.79 -16.29 -1.59
C GLU A 46 3.11 -15.00 -1.08
N PRO A 47 2.10 -15.08 -0.20
CA PRO A 47 1.36 -13.91 0.28
C PRO A 47 2.25 -12.83 0.91
N SER A 48 3.31 -13.22 1.60
CA SER A 48 4.28 -12.29 2.23
C SER A 48 5.10 -11.49 1.20
N SER A 49 5.17 -11.94 -0.05
CA SER A 49 5.84 -11.23 -1.14
C SER A 49 4.93 -10.19 -1.83
N ILE A 50 3.66 -10.14 -1.46
CA ILE A 50 2.71 -9.20 -2.06
C ILE A 50 2.58 -7.95 -1.19
N LEU A 51 2.82 -6.80 -1.82
CA LEU A 51 2.70 -5.50 -1.21
C LEU A 51 1.64 -4.66 -1.92
N VAL A 52 0.67 -4.18 -1.14
CA VAL A 52 -0.42 -3.31 -1.61
C VAL A 52 -0.27 -1.93 -0.99
N ILE A 53 0.03 -0.94 -1.82
CA ILE A 53 0.24 0.43 -1.37
C ILE A 53 -0.97 1.28 -1.72
N THR A 54 -1.43 2.07 -0.76
CA THR A 54 -2.51 3.04 -0.92
C THR A 54 -2.05 4.43 -0.49
N PHE A 55 -2.81 5.44 -0.87
CA PHE A 55 -2.48 6.80 -0.48
C PHE A 55 -2.84 7.10 0.98
N THR A 56 -3.94 6.54 1.50
CA THR A 56 -4.41 6.79 2.86
C THR A 56 -4.42 5.53 3.71
N LYS A 57 -4.20 5.70 5.02
CA LYS A 57 -4.29 4.61 6.01
C LYS A 57 -5.69 3.98 6.02
N ALA A 58 -6.74 4.80 5.92
CA ALA A 58 -8.12 4.30 5.89
C ALA A 58 -8.38 3.40 4.67
N ALA A 59 -7.86 3.78 3.48
CA ALA A 59 -7.98 2.94 2.29
C ALA A 59 -7.21 1.62 2.44
N ALA A 60 -6.02 1.64 3.03
CA ALA A 60 -5.25 0.42 3.29
C ALA A 60 -6.01 -0.56 4.21
N ILE A 61 -6.56 -0.05 5.31
CA ILE A 61 -7.35 -0.84 6.26
C ILE A 61 -8.60 -1.42 5.59
N SER A 62 -9.38 -0.58 4.89
CA SER A 62 -10.59 -1.02 4.19
C SER A 62 -10.29 -2.09 3.13
N MET A 63 -9.21 -1.92 2.38
CA MET A 63 -8.80 -2.87 1.36
C MET A 63 -8.37 -4.21 1.98
N LYS A 64 -7.59 -4.18 3.07
CA LYS A 64 -7.21 -5.37 3.82
C LYS A 64 -8.42 -6.14 4.35
N GLN A 65 -9.38 -5.42 4.96
CA GLN A 65 -10.61 -6.05 5.49
C GLN A 65 -11.40 -6.75 4.38
N ARG A 66 -11.59 -6.08 3.23
CA ARG A 66 -12.29 -6.67 2.08
C ARG A 66 -11.55 -7.87 1.52
N PHE A 67 -10.22 -7.83 1.47
CA PHE A 67 -9.41 -8.97 1.03
C PHE A 67 -9.60 -10.17 1.96
N LEU A 68 -9.46 -9.98 3.28
CA LEU A 68 -9.65 -11.05 4.26
C LEU A 68 -11.08 -11.61 4.25
N SER A 69 -12.10 -10.76 4.03
CA SER A 69 -13.48 -11.22 3.86
C SER A 69 -13.67 -12.11 2.64
N LEU A 70 -12.86 -11.96 1.60
CA LEU A 70 -12.92 -12.79 0.39
C LEU A 70 -12.17 -14.11 0.54
N VAL A 71 -10.98 -14.09 1.16
CA VAL A 71 -10.05 -15.21 1.14
C VAL A 71 -9.93 -15.95 2.49
N GLY A 72 -10.44 -15.37 3.56
CA GLY A 72 -10.24 -15.83 4.94
C GLY A 72 -8.89 -15.45 5.51
N ASP A 73 -8.67 -15.81 6.77
CA ASP A 73 -7.49 -15.39 7.54
C ASP A 73 -6.19 -16.10 7.13
N SER A 74 -6.26 -17.10 6.27
CA SER A 74 -5.07 -17.86 5.81
C SER A 74 -4.03 -17.02 5.06
N TYR A 75 -4.41 -15.82 4.58
CA TYR A 75 -3.54 -14.96 3.76
C TYR A 75 -3.23 -13.63 4.44
N VAL A 76 -3.22 -13.60 5.75
CA VAL A 76 -2.99 -12.41 6.57
C VAL A 76 -1.62 -11.75 6.34
N SER A 77 -0.66 -12.50 5.80
CA SER A 77 0.71 -12.05 5.52
C SER A 77 0.87 -11.11 4.32
N VAL A 78 -0.18 -10.92 3.50
CA VAL A 78 -0.19 -9.86 2.48
C VAL A 78 -0.06 -8.50 3.16
N THR A 79 0.91 -7.69 2.73
CA THR A 79 1.17 -6.37 3.32
C THR A 79 0.29 -5.30 2.67
N PHE A 80 -0.50 -4.60 3.48
CA PHE A 80 -1.28 -3.42 3.07
C PHE A 80 -0.80 -2.20 3.85
N GLY A 81 -0.50 -1.11 3.15
CA GLY A 81 -0.03 0.09 3.83
C GLY A 81 -0.01 1.34 2.94
N THR A 82 0.34 2.46 3.53
CA THR A 82 0.69 3.68 2.79
C THR A 82 2.17 3.64 2.42
N PHE A 83 2.59 4.45 1.45
CA PHE A 83 4.00 4.62 1.13
C PHE A 83 4.85 4.87 2.37
N HIS A 84 4.47 5.84 3.20
CA HIS A 84 5.22 6.17 4.42
C HIS A 84 5.34 4.99 5.39
N ALA A 85 4.24 4.28 5.65
CA ALA A 85 4.24 3.16 6.59
C ALA A 85 5.11 2.00 6.09
N VAL A 86 5.03 1.68 4.80
CA VAL A 86 5.79 0.60 4.18
C VAL A 86 7.29 0.93 4.18
N PHE A 87 7.67 2.10 3.68
CA PHE A 87 9.08 2.49 3.63
C PHE A 87 9.68 2.67 5.02
N PHE A 88 8.92 3.21 5.98
CA PHE A 88 9.40 3.29 7.36
C PHE A 88 9.64 1.90 7.97
N ASN A 89 8.77 0.91 7.68
CA ASN A 89 9.01 -0.46 8.11
C ASN A 89 10.28 -1.07 7.48
N MET A 90 10.53 -0.80 6.20
CA MET A 90 11.77 -1.22 5.54
C MET A 90 13.01 -0.59 6.20
N LEU A 91 12.96 0.73 6.48
CA LEU A 91 14.04 1.44 7.17
C LEU A 91 14.27 0.90 8.59
N ARG A 92 13.21 0.59 9.32
CA ARG A 92 13.33 -0.03 10.65
C ARG A 92 14.07 -1.35 10.60
N GLN A 93 13.80 -2.17 9.61
CA GLN A 93 14.47 -3.47 9.45
C GLN A 93 15.94 -3.32 9.01
N ALA A 94 16.21 -2.38 8.11
CA ALA A 94 17.54 -2.16 7.55
C ALA A 94 18.49 -1.41 8.49
N TYR A 95 17.99 -0.44 9.26
CA TYR A 95 18.80 0.53 10.01
C TYR A 95 18.45 0.63 11.50
N ASN A 96 17.64 -0.30 12.02
CA ASN A 96 17.21 -0.31 13.42
C ASN A 96 16.48 0.98 13.88
N TYR A 97 15.83 1.70 12.99
CA TYR A 97 14.99 2.84 13.37
C TYR A 97 13.84 2.39 14.26
N SER A 98 13.49 3.24 15.22
CA SER A 98 12.34 3.03 16.13
C SER A 98 11.29 4.13 15.91
N ALA A 99 10.17 4.01 16.59
CA ALA A 99 9.17 5.09 16.60
C ALA A 99 9.75 6.42 17.11
N GLY A 100 10.70 6.38 18.05
CA GLY A 100 11.42 7.56 18.53
C GLY A 100 12.38 8.19 17.52
N SER A 101 12.64 7.53 16.39
CA SER A 101 13.43 8.11 15.29
C SER A 101 12.60 9.06 14.40
N ILE A 102 11.28 9.12 14.61
CA ILE A 102 10.40 10.06 13.91
C ILE A 102 10.39 11.36 14.71
N ILE A 103 10.81 12.45 14.09
CA ILE A 103 10.79 13.78 14.72
C ILE A 103 9.35 14.22 14.98
N THR A 104 9.13 14.88 16.11
CA THR A 104 7.83 15.48 16.44
C THR A 104 7.56 16.72 15.58
N ALA A 105 6.30 17.16 15.52
CA ALA A 105 5.94 18.39 14.82
C ALA A 105 6.70 19.61 15.39
N ASP A 106 6.87 19.69 16.71
CA ASP A 106 7.60 20.79 17.36
C ASP A 106 9.08 20.79 16.97
N THR A 107 9.72 19.62 16.93
CA THR A 107 11.11 19.48 16.49
C THR A 107 11.25 19.86 15.01
N GLN A 108 10.30 19.43 14.16
CA GLN A 108 10.29 19.79 12.75
C GLN A 108 10.16 21.31 12.56
N TYR A 109 9.25 21.92 13.31
CA TYR A 109 9.05 23.38 13.27
C TYR A 109 10.32 24.14 13.72
N SER A 110 10.98 23.68 14.79
CA SER A 110 12.24 24.28 15.26
C SER A 110 13.32 24.21 14.18
N PHE A 111 13.52 23.06 13.54
CA PHE A 111 14.51 22.94 12.46
C PHE A 111 14.21 23.84 11.26
N ILE A 112 12.94 23.94 10.85
CA ILE A 112 12.55 24.81 9.74
C ILE A 112 12.81 26.27 10.10
N ARG A 113 12.44 26.70 11.31
CA ARG A 113 12.67 28.05 11.78
C ARG A 113 14.17 28.41 11.85
N ASP A 114 14.98 27.51 12.41
CA ASP A 114 16.41 27.72 12.54
C ASP A 114 17.11 27.80 11.17
N ALA A 115 16.63 26.96 10.21
CA ALA A 115 17.08 27.05 8.82
C ALA A 115 16.66 28.38 8.16
N ALA A 116 15.40 28.81 8.34
CA ALA A 116 14.93 30.10 7.79
C ALA A 116 15.78 31.28 8.31
N ILE A 117 16.05 31.30 9.61
CA ILE A 117 16.91 32.33 10.22
C ILE A 117 18.34 32.29 9.63
N SER A 118 18.92 31.10 9.47
CA SER A 118 20.28 30.95 8.93
C SER A 118 20.42 31.36 7.47
N PHE A 119 19.32 31.32 6.71
CA PHE A 119 19.27 31.76 5.31
C PHE A 119 18.64 33.12 5.10
N GLU A 120 18.41 33.89 6.20
CA GLU A 120 17.80 35.24 6.16
C GLU A 120 16.44 35.24 5.40
N LEU A 121 15.66 34.13 5.51
CA LEU A 121 14.33 34.04 4.92
C LEU A 121 13.30 34.60 5.90
N GLU A 122 12.44 35.52 5.44
CA GLU A 122 11.29 36.06 6.20
C GLU A 122 10.09 35.13 6.25
#